data_67c27a8dadc7f447a119ba052eaadb8e
#
_entry.id   67c27a8dadc7f447a119ba052eaadb8e
#
_cell.length_a   1.000
_cell.length_b   1.000
_cell.length_c   1.000
_cell.angle_alpha   90.00
_cell.angle_beta   90.00
_cell.angle_gamma   90.00
#
_symmetry.space_group_name_H-M   'P 1'
#
loop_
_entity.id
_entity.type
_entity.pdbx_description
1 polymer ?
#
loop_
_entity_poly.entity_id
_entity_poly.type
_entity_poly.pdbx_seq_one_letter_code
_entity_poly.pdbx_strand_id
1 'polypeptide(L)'
;MKLKRNYKKIALALSLCFIILWSVMGTGTSLAWFSDKSNEVNNIFHGADFDMDVFYFDGTDYQPLDSDVKLFDDNALYEPGYTQIVYLKVENNGTVPFFFNTAINVREYKVATNVWGKEFNLKDHLRFAITSADSHEAITSATDTREEVKALKTDPLTSYATDKVPLAAGDEAYVALILRMPEAVGNEANYDTTGPWVKLGVTVEATQNLIQ
;
A
#
# COMPACT_ATOMS: atom_id res chain seq x y z
N MET A 1 66.50 19.88 -6.69
CA MET A 1 65.41 20.16 -7.67
C MET A 1 64.39 19.04 -7.82
N LYS A 2 64.21 18.10 -6.86
CA LYS A 2 63.25 16.99 -6.91
C LYS A 2 61.89 17.25 -6.21
N LEU A 3 61.81 18.29 -5.37
CA LEU A 3 60.56 18.57 -4.61
C LEU A 3 59.40 19.12 -5.48
N LYS A 4 59.65 19.95 -6.48
CA LYS A 4 58.58 20.54 -7.31
C LYS A 4 57.75 19.51 -8.14
N ARG A 5 58.34 18.35 -8.43
CA ARG A 5 57.67 17.32 -9.25
C ARG A 5 56.65 16.48 -8.43
N ASN A 6 56.85 16.39 -7.12
CA ASN A 6 55.97 15.64 -6.25
C ASN A 6 54.70 16.43 -5.89
N TYR A 7 54.77 17.74 -5.77
CA TYR A 7 53.60 18.59 -5.51
C TYR A 7 52.56 18.52 -6.64
N LYS A 8 53.01 18.46 -7.91
CA LYS A 8 52.08 18.29 -9.05
C LYS A 8 51.36 16.96 -9.02
N LYS A 9 52.02 15.86 -8.61
CA LYS A 9 51.41 14.53 -8.50
C LYS A 9 50.47 14.47 -7.31
N ILE A 10 50.82 15.10 -6.19
CA ILE A 10 49.97 15.16 -5.01
C ILE A 10 48.74 16.03 -5.29
N ALA A 11 48.89 17.19 -5.97
CA ALA A 11 47.78 18.04 -6.36
C ALA A 11 46.83 17.32 -7.34
N LEU A 12 47.35 16.54 -8.30
CA LEU A 12 46.53 15.74 -9.21
C LEU A 12 45.77 14.65 -8.48
N ALA A 13 46.42 13.95 -7.54
CA ALA A 13 45.76 12.90 -6.74
C ALA A 13 44.66 13.48 -5.83
N LEU A 14 44.91 14.63 -5.20
CA LEU A 14 43.93 15.33 -4.38
C LEU A 14 42.74 15.82 -5.20
N SER A 15 42.95 16.38 -6.40
CA SER A 15 41.84 16.81 -7.25
C SER A 15 41.02 15.64 -7.76
N LEU A 16 41.63 14.49 -8.05
CA LEU A 16 40.93 13.28 -8.44
C LEU A 16 40.08 12.71 -7.28
N CYS A 17 40.63 12.69 -6.06
CA CYS A 17 39.89 12.32 -4.87
C CYS A 17 38.68 13.24 -4.61
N PHE A 18 38.86 14.56 -4.83
CA PHE A 18 37.79 15.53 -4.68
C PHE A 18 36.65 15.33 -5.70
N ILE A 19 36.99 15.02 -6.96
CA ILE A 19 36.01 14.73 -8.01
C ILE A 19 35.24 13.46 -7.68
N ILE A 20 35.93 12.41 -7.20
CA ILE A 20 35.29 11.15 -6.79
C ILE A 20 34.36 11.40 -5.57
N LEU A 21 34.81 12.17 -4.58
CA LEU A 21 33.98 12.50 -3.41
C LEU A 21 32.74 13.29 -3.81
N TRP A 22 32.87 14.25 -4.74
CA TRP A 22 31.74 15.03 -5.24
C TRP A 22 30.77 14.20 -6.09
N SER A 23 31.27 13.26 -6.91
CA SER A 23 30.42 12.38 -7.68
C SER A 23 29.63 11.41 -6.79
N VAL A 24 30.23 10.93 -5.70
CA VAL A 24 29.55 10.06 -4.72
C VAL A 24 28.53 10.86 -3.88
N MET A 25 28.84 12.12 -3.51
CA MET A 25 27.87 12.97 -2.82
C MET A 25 26.74 13.47 -3.73
N GLY A 26 27.01 13.70 -5.02
CA GLY A 26 26.01 14.15 -5.99
C GLY A 26 24.99 13.07 -6.40
N THR A 27 25.35 11.79 -6.29
CA THR A 27 24.45 10.67 -6.58
C THR A 27 23.64 10.19 -5.35
N GLY A 28 24.01 10.68 -4.15
CA GLY A 28 23.37 10.26 -2.89
C GLY A 28 22.10 11.03 -2.51
N THR A 29 21.72 12.06 -3.26
CA THR A 29 20.60 12.93 -2.85
C THR A 29 19.28 12.71 -3.59
N SER A 30 19.19 11.69 -4.45
CA SER A 30 17.98 11.47 -5.24
C SER A 30 17.30 10.12 -5.02
N LEU A 31 17.77 9.28 -4.11
CA LEU A 31 17.15 7.99 -3.80
C LEU A 31 16.86 7.89 -2.32
N ALA A 32 15.97 8.73 -1.83
CA ALA A 32 15.27 8.46 -0.59
C ALA A 32 14.23 7.34 -0.86
N TRP A 33 14.72 6.12 -0.94
CA TRP A 33 13.86 4.94 -0.81
C TRP A 33 13.53 4.80 0.68
N PHE A 34 12.37 5.30 1.07
CA PHE A 34 11.82 4.98 2.38
C PHE A 34 11.29 3.56 2.32
N SER A 35 12.16 2.63 2.70
CA SER A 35 11.78 1.28 3.07
C SER A 35 11.69 1.27 4.58
N ASP A 36 10.57 1.63 5.15
CA ASP A 36 10.33 1.41 6.55
C ASP A 36 9.33 0.27 6.75
N LYS A 37 9.67 -0.57 7.74
CA LYS A 37 9.01 -1.84 8.03
C LYS A 37 7.96 -1.58 9.09
N SER A 38 6.80 -1.18 8.67
CA SER A 38 5.60 -1.28 9.50
C SER A 38 4.37 -1.02 8.64
N ASN A 39 3.20 -1.27 9.14
CA ASN A 39 1.91 -1.00 8.48
C ASN A 39 1.78 0.49 8.17
N GLU A 40 2.56 1.00 7.22
CA GLU A 40 2.68 2.42 6.99
C GLU A 40 1.80 2.83 5.83
N VAL A 41 0.74 3.45 6.23
CA VAL A 41 0.10 4.48 5.46
C VAL A 41 0.72 5.79 5.96
N ASN A 42 1.85 6.20 5.43
CA ASN A 42 2.35 7.55 5.60
C ASN A 42 3.39 7.85 4.55
N ASN A 43 2.99 8.53 3.51
CA ASN A 43 3.90 9.27 2.67
C ASN A 43 3.61 10.76 2.84
N ILE A 44 4.30 11.39 3.79
CA ILE A 44 4.32 12.84 3.89
C ILE A 44 5.41 13.34 2.95
N PHE A 45 5.02 13.85 1.80
CA PHE A 45 5.92 14.57 0.90
C PHE A 45 5.74 16.06 1.12
N HIS A 46 6.73 16.70 1.74
CA HIS A 46 6.80 18.16 1.81
C HIS A 46 7.46 18.72 0.55
N GLY A 47 6.75 18.75 -0.54
CA GLY A 47 7.02 19.67 -1.64
C GLY A 47 6.07 20.86 -1.47
N ALA A 48 6.44 22.06 -1.88
CA ALA A 48 5.79 23.31 -1.50
C ALA A 48 4.26 23.40 -1.70
N ASP A 49 3.61 22.44 -2.38
CA ASP A 49 2.18 22.45 -2.64
C ASP A 49 1.55 21.06 -2.77
N PHE A 50 2.23 20.01 -2.31
CA PHE A 50 1.73 18.64 -2.37
C PHE A 50 1.41 18.14 -0.96
N ASP A 51 0.14 17.95 -0.67
CA ASP A 51 -0.37 17.52 0.63
C ASP A 51 -1.50 16.49 0.44
N MET A 52 -1.29 15.29 0.96
CA MET A 52 -2.24 14.18 0.88
C MET A 52 -2.50 13.62 2.26
N ASP A 53 -3.74 13.67 2.69
CA ASP A 53 -4.21 13.01 3.89
C ASP A 53 -5.03 11.77 3.57
N VAL A 54 -4.89 10.75 4.41
CA VAL A 54 -5.66 9.50 4.30
C VAL A 54 -6.39 9.24 5.61
N PHE A 55 -7.67 8.89 5.49
CA PHE A 55 -8.55 8.58 6.60
C PHE A 55 -9.16 7.20 6.40
N TYR A 56 -9.54 6.54 7.49
CA TYR A 56 -10.32 5.31 7.47
C TYR A 56 -11.68 5.55 8.13
N PHE A 57 -12.70 4.83 7.68
CA PHE A 57 -14.03 4.89 8.26
C PHE A 57 -14.14 3.91 9.43
N ASP A 58 -14.42 4.42 10.64
CA ASP A 58 -14.54 3.62 11.86
C ASP A 58 -15.94 3.02 12.07
N GLY A 59 -16.85 3.23 11.13
CA GLY A 59 -18.27 2.85 11.21
C GLY A 59 -19.19 4.01 11.54
N THR A 60 -18.65 5.17 11.92
CA THR A 60 -19.39 6.38 12.27
C THR A 60 -18.86 7.59 11.53
N ASP A 61 -17.54 7.75 11.48
CA ASP A 61 -16.87 8.89 10.86
C ASP A 61 -15.50 8.50 10.30
N TYR A 62 -14.90 9.40 9.53
CA TYR A 62 -13.56 9.24 8.99
C TYR A 62 -12.50 9.73 9.98
N GLN A 63 -11.63 8.83 10.40
CA GLN A 63 -10.53 9.07 11.33
C GLN A 63 -9.20 9.08 10.59
N PRO A 64 -8.22 9.90 11.00
CA PRO A 64 -6.89 9.89 10.43
C PRO A 64 -6.29 8.47 10.46
N LEU A 65 -5.66 8.06 9.36
CA LEU A 65 -5.06 6.75 9.26
C LEU A 65 -3.60 6.80 9.69
N ASP A 66 -3.35 6.33 10.90
CA ASP A 66 -2.02 6.19 11.50
C ASP A 66 -1.44 4.80 11.28
N SER A 67 -0.12 4.65 11.43
CA SER A 67 0.61 3.37 11.30
C SER A 67 0.12 2.26 12.24
N ASP A 68 -0.48 2.62 13.37
CA ASP A 68 -0.95 1.68 14.38
C ASP A 68 -2.40 1.22 14.17
N VAL A 69 -3.09 1.80 13.18
CA VAL A 69 -4.47 1.45 12.86
C VAL A 69 -4.51 0.10 12.16
N LYS A 70 -5.34 -0.79 12.68
CA LYS A 70 -5.65 -2.08 12.06
C LYS A 70 -6.89 -1.93 11.19
N LEU A 71 -6.68 -1.93 9.88
CA LEU A 71 -7.78 -1.78 8.92
C LEU A 71 -8.64 -3.04 8.81
N PHE A 72 -8.05 -4.22 8.94
CA PHE A 72 -8.77 -5.49 8.91
C PHE A 72 -8.82 -6.09 10.31
N ASP A 73 -9.94 -6.78 10.62
CA ASP A 73 -10.10 -7.43 11.92
C ASP A 73 -9.19 -8.66 12.03
N ASP A 74 -8.24 -8.61 12.97
CA ASP A 74 -7.31 -9.72 13.25
C ASP A 74 -8.02 -10.99 13.78
N ASN A 75 -9.23 -10.85 14.30
CA ASN A 75 -10.01 -11.95 14.84
C ASN A 75 -11.06 -12.47 13.86
N ALA A 76 -11.13 -11.92 12.67
CA ALA A 76 -12.09 -12.35 11.67
C ALA A 76 -11.83 -13.81 11.25
N LEU A 77 -12.86 -14.62 11.30
CA LEU A 77 -12.84 -15.98 10.79
C LEU A 77 -13.20 -15.93 9.30
N TYR A 78 -12.22 -16.12 8.45
CA TYR A 78 -12.42 -16.13 7.01
C TYR A 78 -13.02 -17.46 6.54
N GLU A 79 -14.31 -17.63 6.83
CA GLU A 79 -15.12 -18.77 6.34
C GLU A 79 -15.51 -18.57 4.87
N PRO A 80 -15.81 -19.67 4.12
CA PRO A 80 -16.30 -19.57 2.76
C PRO A 80 -17.49 -18.62 2.63
N GLY A 81 -17.37 -17.61 1.78
CA GLY A 81 -18.37 -16.56 1.58
C GLY A 81 -18.21 -15.32 2.48
N TYR A 82 -17.32 -15.34 3.48
CA TYR A 82 -17.05 -14.17 4.31
C TYR A 82 -16.43 -13.04 3.48
N THR A 83 -16.87 -11.83 3.74
CA THR A 83 -16.36 -10.62 3.09
C THR A 83 -16.17 -9.52 4.15
N GLN A 84 -15.03 -8.87 4.11
CA GLN A 84 -14.75 -7.68 4.90
C GLN A 84 -14.49 -6.50 3.96
N ILE A 85 -15.08 -5.37 4.26
CA ILE A 85 -14.95 -4.13 3.50
C ILE A 85 -14.43 -3.06 4.44
N VAL A 86 -13.42 -2.33 3.99
CA VAL A 86 -12.85 -1.18 4.70
C VAL A 86 -12.92 0.00 3.76
N TYR A 87 -13.42 1.13 4.26
CA TYR A 87 -13.51 2.37 3.50
C TYR A 87 -12.38 3.32 3.92
N LEU A 88 -11.72 3.88 2.92
CA LEU A 88 -10.74 4.95 3.08
C LEU A 88 -11.26 6.21 2.39
N LYS A 89 -10.79 7.35 2.86
CA LYS A 89 -10.94 8.64 2.19
C LYS A 89 -9.55 9.21 1.97
N VAL A 90 -9.28 9.69 0.76
CA VAL A 90 -8.03 10.35 0.36
C VAL A 90 -8.38 11.79 0.06
N GLU A 91 -7.73 12.73 0.71
CA GLU A 91 -7.89 14.17 0.52
C GLU A 91 -6.64 14.78 -0.10
N ASN A 92 -6.84 15.70 -1.02
CA ASN A 92 -5.77 16.55 -1.54
C ASN A 92 -5.87 17.93 -0.91
N ASN A 93 -5.18 18.14 0.18
CA ASN A 93 -5.12 19.44 0.88
C ASN A 93 -4.08 20.39 0.27
N GLY A 94 -3.35 19.94 -0.77
CA GLY A 94 -2.39 20.75 -1.51
C GLY A 94 -3.04 21.68 -2.53
N THR A 95 -2.20 22.44 -3.22
CA THR A 95 -2.64 23.39 -4.26
C THR A 95 -2.47 22.86 -5.67
N VAL A 96 -1.92 21.64 -5.82
CA VAL A 96 -1.65 21.01 -7.12
C VAL A 96 -2.37 19.66 -7.23
N PRO A 97 -2.87 19.30 -8.41
CA PRO A 97 -3.45 17.98 -8.63
C PRO A 97 -2.39 16.88 -8.57
N PHE A 98 -2.79 15.70 -8.12
CA PHE A 98 -1.95 14.51 -8.15
C PHE A 98 -2.76 13.28 -8.61
N PHE A 99 -2.05 12.17 -8.79
CA PHE A 99 -2.63 10.85 -8.97
C PHE A 99 -2.28 10.00 -7.75
N PHE A 100 -3.23 9.24 -7.25
CA PHE A 100 -2.95 8.26 -6.21
C PHE A 100 -3.30 6.85 -6.69
N ASN A 101 -2.67 5.89 -6.07
CA ASN A 101 -3.01 4.47 -6.19
C ASN A 101 -3.01 3.82 -4.81
N THR A 102 -3.83 2.79 -4.69
CA THR A 102 -3.94 2.01 -3.46
C THR A 102 -3.52 0.58 -3.73
N ALA A 103 -2.73 -0.01 -2.83
CA ALA A 103 -2.26 -1.37 -2.96
C ALA A 103 -2.49 -2.18 -1.68
N ILE A 104 -2.79 -3.47 -1.83
CA ILE A 104 -2.78 -4.46 -0.76
C ILE A 104 -1.66 -5.45 -1.06
N ASN A 105 -0.82 -5.72 -0.07
CA ASN A 105 0.32 -6.62 -0.19
C ASN A 105 0.29 -7.69 0.90
N VAL A 106 0.58 -8.94 0.53
CA VAL A 106 0.86 -9.99 1.51
C VAL A 106 2.27 -9.77 2.07
N ARG A 107 2.37 -9.53 3.35
CA ARG A 107 3.65 -9.33 4.07
C ARG A 107 4.20 -10.64 4.61
N GLU A 108 3.35 -11.37 5.31
CA GLU A 108 3.70 -12.63 5.94
C GLU A 108 2.49 -13.57 5.90
N TYR A 109 2.73 -14.86 5.95
CA TYR A 109 1.65 -15.84 6.03
C TYR A 109 2.12 -17.12 6.74
N LYS A 110 1.17 -17.85 7.29
CA LYS A 110 1.39 -19.16 7.87
C LYS A 110 0.44 -20.17 7.23
N VAL A 111 1.00 -21.29 6.84
CA VAL A 111 0.26 -22.44 6.34
C VAL A 111 -0.22 -23.28 7.51
N ALA A 112 -1.39 -23.89 7.39
CA ALA A 112 -1.91 -24.87 8.34
C ALA A 112 -2.30 -26.16 7.63
N THR A 113 -2.53 -27.21 8.42
CA THR A 113 -3.07 -28.48 7.92
C THR A 113 -4.57 -28.51 8.19
N ASN A 114 -5.36 -28.77 7.15
CA ASN A 114 -6.81 -28.87 7.28
C ASN A 114 -7.23 -30.20 7.93
N VAL A 115 -8.53 -30.34 8.21
CA VAL A 115 -9.11 -31.56 8.84
C VAL A 115 -8.88 -32.85 8.06
N TRP A 116 -8.50 -32.77 6.78
CA TRP A 116 -8.17 -33.94 5.95
C TRP A 116 -6.67 -34.22 5.84
N GLY A 117 -5.84 -33.55 6.64
CA GLY A 117 -4.39 -33.70 6.63
C GLY A 117 -3.70 -33.07 5.41
N LYS A 118 -4.39 -32.18 4.67
CA LYS A 118 -3.82 -31.44 3.54
C LYS A 118 -3.36 -30.07 3.99
N GLU A 119 -2.29 -29.63 3.37
CA GLU A 119 -1.81 -28.26 3.53
C GLU A 119 -2.84 -27.26 2.99
N PHE A 120 -3.13 -26.24 3.79
CA PHE A 120 -4.02 -25.15 3.43
C PHE A 120 -3.34 -23.80 3.69
N ASN A 121 -3.29 -22.96 2.66
CA ASN A 121 -2.70 -21.66 2.72
C ASN A 121 -3.76 -20.59 2.40
N LEU A 122 -4.11 -19.81 3.41
CA LEU A 122 -5.17 -18.81 3.31
C LEU A 122 -4.95 -17.80 2.16
N LYS A 123 -3.70 -17.38 1.91
CA LYS A 123 -3.38 -16.41 0.87
C LYS A 123 -3.72 -16.89 -0.56
N ASP A 124 -3.74 -18.20 -0.81
CA ASP A 124 -4.02 -18.75 -2.14
C ASP A 124 -5.52 -18.74 -2.45
N HIS A 125 -6.33 -18.64 -1.42
CA HIS A 125 -7.79 -18.67 -1.50
C HIS A 125 -8.43 -17.29 -1.35
N LEU A 126 -7.85 -16.39 -0.55
CA LEU A 126 -8.37 -15.04 -0.41
C LEU A 126 -8.36 -14.30 -1.75
N ARG A 127 -9.40 -13.52 -1.94
CA ARG A 127 -9.56 -12.60 -3.07
C ARG A 127 -9.74 -11.20 -2.54
N PHE A 128 -9.27 -10.23 -3.29
CA PHE A 128 -9.46 -8.84 -2.96
C PHE A 128 -9.87 -8.04 -4.18
N ALA A 129 -10.53 -6.93 -3.91
CA ALA A 129 -10.81 -5.90 -4.89
C ALA A 129 -10.61 -4.54 -4.24
N ILE A 130 -10.27 -3.57 -5.07
CA ILE A 130 -10.19 -2.17 -4.67
C ILE A 130 -11.02 -1.40 -5.68
N THR A 131 -11.93 -0.56 -5.20
CA THR A 131 -12.74 0.32 -6.04
C THR A 131 -12.76 1.72 -5.45
N SER A 132 -13.03 2.72 -6.26
CA SER A 132 -13.08 4.12 -5.85
C SER A 132 -14.34 4.80 -6.35
N ALA A 133 -14.76 5.85 -5.65
CA ALA A 133 -15.89 6.70 -5.99
C ALA A 133 -15.65 8.13 -5.48
N ASP A 134 -16.47 9.06 -5.94
CA ASP A 134 -16.36 10.48 -5.62
C ASP A 134 -17.08 10.85 -4.30
N SER A 135 -17.78 9.90 -3.66
CA SER A 135 -18.46 10.14 -2.39
C SER A 135 -18.58 8.87 -1.54
N HIS A 136 -18.74 9.05 -0.22
CA HIS A 136 -19.00 7.97 0.72
C HIS A 136 -20.29 7.19 0.36
N GLU A 137 -21.34 7.89 -0.02
CA GLU A 137 -22.62 7.27 -0.39
C GLU A 137 -22.48 6.42 -1.65
N ALA A 138 -21.74 6.90 -2.66
CA ALA A 138 -21.51 6.16 -3.89
C ALA A 138 -20.68 4.90 -3.64
N ILE A 139 -19.61 4.97 -2.83
CA ILE A 139 -18.75 3.82 -2.56
C ILE A 139 -19.45 2.77 -1.69
N THR A 140 -20.22 3.19 -0.70
CA THR A 140 -20.99 2.28 0.15
C THR A 140 -22.11 1.61 -0.63
N SER A 141 -22.83 2.35 -1.47
CA SER A 141 -23.87 1.80 -2.35
C SER A 141 -23.30 0.75 -3.31
N ALA A 142 -22.14 1.00 -3.90
CA ALA A 142 -21.46 0.07 -4.81
C ALA A 142 -20.95 -1.23 -4.12
N THR A 143 -20.91 -1.27 -2.80
CA THR A 143 -20.36 -2.39 -2.01
C THR A 143 -21.33 -2.93 -0.95
N ASP A 144 -22.56 -2.43 -0.90
CA ASP A 144 -23.55 -2.73 0.15
C ASP A 144 -24.11 -4.14 0.02
N THR A 145 -24.29 -4.64 -1.19
CA THR A 145 -24.86 -5.94 -1.42
C THR A 145 -23.83 -7.02 -1.76
N ARG A 146 -24.12 -8.26 -1.35
CA ARG A 146 -23.28 -9.41 -1.69
C ARG A 146 -23.11 -9.60 -3.21
N GLU A 147 -24.13 -9.29 -3.99
CA GLU A 147 -24.10 -9.42 -5.46
C GLU A 147 -23.23 -8.34 -6.09
N GLU A 148 -23.28 -7.11 -5.58
CA GLU A 148 -22.41 -6.02 -6.03
C GLU A 148 -20.95 -6.33 -5.74
N VAL A 149 -20.63 -6.81 -4.54
CA VAL A 149 -19.28 -7.26 -4.19
C VAL A 149 -18.81 -8.42 -5.07
N LYS A 150 -19.70 -9.37 -5.40
CA LYS A 150 -19.38 -10.47 -6.30
C LYS A 150 -19.12 -10.02 -7.74
N ALA A 151 -19.80 -8.97 -8.18
CA ALA A 151 -19.63 -8.40 -9.52
C ALA A 151 -18.29 -7.67 -9.69
N LEU A 152 -17.67 -7.23 -8.59
CA LEU A 152 -16.35 -6.62 -8.64
C LEU A 152 -15.30 -7.64 -9.08
N LYS A 153 -14.40 -7.20 -9.95
CA LYS A 153 -13.25 -8.02 -10.34
C LYS A 153 -12.37 -8.27 -9.12
N THR A 154 -12.24 -9.53 -8.72
CA THR A 154 -11.44 -9.96 -7.58
C THR A 154 -10.26 -10.79 -8.04
N ASP A 155 -9.08 -10.45 -7.58
CA ASP A 155 -7.84 -11.15 -7.89
C ASP A 155 -7.35 -11.97 -6.69
N PRO A 156 -6.56 -13.03 -6.89
CA PRO A 156 -5.86 -13.71 -5.81
C PRO A 156 -4.97 -12.73 -5.04
N LEU A 157 -4.95 -12.89 -3.72
CA LEU A 157 -4.19 -12.01 -2.85
C LEU A 157 -2.68 -12.28 -2.97
N THR A 158 -1.98 -11.53 -3.80
CA THR A 158 -0.50 -11.59 -3.90
C THR A 158 0.13 -10.23 -3.62
N SER A 159 0.00 -9.31 -4.54
CA SER A 159 0.22 -7.87 -4.41
C SER A 159 -0.52 -7.22 -5.56
N TYR A 160 -1.22 -6.14 -5.28
CA TYR A 160 -1.98 -5.44 -6.30
C TYR A 160 -1.96 -3.95 -6.03
N ALA A 161 -1.75 -3.18 -7.07
CA ALA A 161 -1.92 -1.74 -7.05
C ALA A 161 -3.04 -1.38 -8.03
N THR A 162 -3.92 -0.50 -7.64
CA THR A 162 -4.94 0.04 -8.55
C THR A 162 -4.32 0.85 -9.67
N ASP A 163 -5.08 1.12 -10.72
CA ASP A 163 -4.76 2.19 -11.63
C ASP A 163 -4.70 3.52 -10.88
N LYS A 164 -3.97 4.48 -11.45
CA LYS A 164 -3.83 5.81 -10.87
C LYS A 164 -5.16 6.57 -10.98
N VAL A 165 -5.67 7.00 -9.83
CA VAL A 165 -6.86 7.83 -9.71
C VAL A 165 -6.44 9.30 -9.65
N PRO A 166 -6.91 10.17 -10.54
CA PRO A 166 -6.63 11.60 -10.48
C PRO A 166 -7.39 12.25 -9.33
N LEU A 167 -6.74 13.19 -8.63
CA LEU A 167 -7.35 13.97 -7.55
C LEU A 167 -6.94 15.43 -7.70
N ALA A 168 -7.91 16.30 -7.96
CA ALA A 168 -7.67 17.73 -8.10
C ALA A 168 -7.34 18.37 -6.74
N ALA A 169 -6.76 19.55 -6.75
CA ALA A 169 -6.46 20.30 -5.55
C ALA A 169 -7.76 20.65 -4.80
N GLY A 170 -7.82 20.33 -3.52
CA GLY A 170 -8.99 20.55 -2.66
C GLY A 170 -10.09 19.51 -2.79
N ASP A 171 -9.91 18.47 -3.61
CA ASP A 171 -10.88 17.39 -3.79
C ASP A 171 -10.58 16.20 -2.86
N GLU A 172 -11.58 15.32 -2.70
CA GLU A 172 -11.52 14.06 -1.97
C GLU A 172 -11.98 12.89 -2.85
N ALA A 173 -11.46 11.71 -2.55
CA ALA A 173 -11.89 10.46 -3.17
C ALA A 173 -12.07 9.37 -2.11
N TYR A 174 -12.99 8.47 -2.37
CA TYR A 174 -13.34 7.38 -1.47
C TYR A 174 -12.92 6.05 -2.08
N VAL A 175 -12.31 5.19 -1.28
CA VAL A 175 -11.78 3.89 -1.71
C VAL A 175 -12.34 2.79 -0.83
N ALA A 176 -12.86 1.73 -1.42
CA ALA A 176 -13.22 0.51 -0.70
C ALA A 176 -12.16 -0.58 -0.94
N LEU A 177 -11.62 -1.09 0.15
CA LEU A 177 -10.76 -2.27 0.19
C LEU A 177 -11.63 -3.47 0.55
N ILE A 178 -11.73 -4.44 -0.35
CA ILE A 178 -12.61 -5.59 -0.18
C ILE A 178 -11.76 -6.85 -0.09
N LEU A 179 -11.92 -7.57 1.00
CA LEU A 179 -11.27 -8.85 1.24
C LEU A 179 -12.33 -9.93 1.37
N ARG A 180 -12.20 -11.01 0.58
CA ARG A 180 -13.23 -12.04 0.48
C ARG A 180 -12.66 -13.44 0.44
N MET A 181 -13.30 -14.37 1.16
CA MET A 181 -13.14 -15.81 1.00
C MET A 181 -14.19 -16.33 0.02
N PRO A 182 -13.82 -16.90 -1.14
CA PRO A 182 -14.78 -17.48 -2.07
C PRO A 182 -15.56 -18.64 -1.45
N GLU A 183 -16.84 -18.75 -1.79
CA GLU A 183 -17.69 -19.86 -1.34
C GLU A 183 -17.21 -21.23 -1.85
N ALA A 184 -16.57 -21.23 -3.04
CA ALA A 184 -16.07 -22.44 -3.68
C ALA A 184 -14.94 -23.14 -2.91
N VAL A 185 -14.30 -22.47 -1.95
CA VAL A 185 -13.26 -23.07 -1.09
C VAL A 185 -13.86 -24.18 -0.21
N GLY A 186 -15.12 -24.01 0.21
CA GLY A 186 -15.85 -25.02 0.96
C GLY A 186 -15.11 -25.50 2.23
N ASN A 187 -15.21 -26.79 2.48
CA ASN A 187 -14.64 -27.40 3.69
C ASN A 187 -13.10 -27.50 3.70
N GLU A 188 -12.41 -27.13 2.62
CA GLU A 188 -10.95 -27.11 2.59
C GLU A 188 -10.36 -26.09 3.59
N ALA A 189 -11.16 -25.07 3.93
CA ALA A 189 -10.79 -24.05 4.91
C ALA A 189 -10.94 -24.52 6.38
N ASN A 190 -11.45 -25.72 6.65
CA ASN A 190 -11.62 -26.21 8.02
C ASN A 190 -10.31 -26.77 8.59
N TYR A 191 -9.98 -26.38 9.82
CA TYR A 191 -8.79 -26.80 10.55
C TYR A 191 -9.09 -26.99 12.04
N ASP A 192 -8.36 -27.91 12.71
CA ASP A 192 -8.69 -28.34 14.08
C ASP A 192 -8.04 -27.51 15.18
N THR A 193 -6.87 -26.88 14.95
CA THR A 193 -6.06 -26.28 16.02
C THR A 193 -5.65 -24.86 15.68
N THR A 194 -4.41 -24.72 15.20
CA THR A 194 -3.91 -23.39 14.82
C THR A 194 -4.18 -23.16 13.34
N GLY A 195 -5.06 -22.21 13.05
CA GLY A 195 -5.41 -21.86 11.68
C GLY A 195 -4.27 -21.23 10.89
N PRO A 196 -4.43 -21.19 9.56
CA PRO A 196 -3.60 -20.35 8.70
C PRO A 196 -3.86 -18.89 8.99
N TRP A 197 -2.88 -18.06 8.76
CA TRP A 197 -3.07 -16.62 8.82
C TRP A 197 -2.29 -15.90 7.72
N VAL A 198 -2.72 -14.70 7.39
CA VAL A 198 -2.08 -13.81 6.43
C VAL A 198 -1.99 -12.42 7.05
N LYS A 199 -0.80 -11.83 7.00
CA LYS A 199 -0.58 -10.44 7.37
C LYS A 199 -0.57 -9.58 6.11
N LEU A 200 -1.43 -8.60 6.08
CA LEU A 200 -1.59 -7.67 4.98
C LEU A 200 -0.96 -6.33 5.30
N GLY A 201 -0.43 -5.68 4.28
CA GLY A 201 -0.08 -4.27 4.29
C GLY A 201 -0.95 -3.54 3.27
N VAL A 202 -1.44 -2.37 3.64
CA VAL A 202 -2.12 -1.45 2.74
C VAL A 202 -1.22 -0.24 2.51
N THR A 203 -1.11 0.19 1.27
CA THR A 203 -0.33 1.36 0.89
C THR A 203 -1.18 2.27 0.03
N VAL A 204 -1.18 3.56 0.32
CA VAL A 204 -1.72 4.60 -0.54
C VAL A 204 -0.56 5.47 -0.97
N GLU A 205 -0.30 5.53 -2.28
CA GLU A 205 0.83 6.28 -2.85
C GLU A 205 0.30 7.37 -3.76
N ALA A 206 0.81 8.59 -3.60
CA ALA A 206 0.50 9.68 -4.50
C ALA A 206 1.71 10.04 -5.37
N THR A 207 1.44 10.36 -6.62
CA THR A 207 2.44 10.78 -7.60
C THR A 207 1.95 12.00 -8.34
N GLN A 208 2.80 13.01 -8.46
CA GLN A 208 2.57 14.14 -9.34
C GLN A 208 3.12 13.80 -10.73
N ASN A 209 2.27 13.80 -11.75
CA ASN A 209 2.78 13.80 -13.12
C ASN A 209 3.22 15.24 -13.44
N LEU A 210 4.51 15.45 -13.46
CA LEU A 210 5.05 16.62 -14.16
C LEU A 210 4.72 16.39 -15.64
N ILE A 211 3.75 17.11 -16.16
CA ILE A 211 3.50 17.18 -17.60
C ILE A 211 4.76 17.79 -18.21
N GLN A 212 5.53 16.97 -18.93
CA GLN A 212 6.61 17.45 -19.78
C GLN A 212 6.03 18.06 -21.05
#